data_5d43ac9ad8491c3ab8453b8dcd068301
#
_entry.id   5d43ac9ad8491c3ab8453b8dcd068301
#
_cell.length_a   1.000
_cell.length_b   1.000
_cell.length_c   1.000
_cell.angle_alpha   90.00
_cell.angle_beta   90.00
_cell.angle_gamma   90.00
#
_symmetry.space_group_name_H-M   'P 1'
#
loop_
_entity.id
_entity.type
_entity.pdbx_description
1 polymer ?
#
loop_
_entity_poly.entity_id
_entity_poly.type
_entity_poly.pdbx_seq_one_letter_code
_entity_poly.pdbx_strand_id
1 'polypeptide(L)'
;MWALSKASNPTVLRLHTSLELTQATIETCPPSTPRHPLDRLLEIPGIRSIDLHRYGARLNLLPGSDPHAITREVCELLVKEWGGASSKRADPARTFAVPYRGSRLVAESLQMAGSQPILRELFGVPGVVEAILEPGHVWVRLGRLFSWTEVEEDVRRTLGAPGYPETIKP
;
A
#
# COMPACT_ATOMS: atom_id res chain seq x y z
N MET A 1 -7.02 4.26 -10.69
CA MET A 1 -6.71 2.88 -11.17
C MET A 1 -6.83 1.93 -9.99
N TRP A 2 -7.35 0.72 -10.18
CA TRP A 2 -7.54 -0.27 -9.12
C TRP A 2 -7.33 -1.69 -9.65
N ALA A 3 -7.10 -2.64 -8.75
CA ALA A 3 -7.05 -4.06 -9.04
C ALA A 3 -7.55 -4.86 -7.84
N LEU A 4 -8.19 -6.01 -8.08
CA LEU A 4 -8.56 -6.96 -7.03
C LEU A 4 -7.65 -8.18 -7.08
N SER A 5 -7.39 -8.77 -5.93
CA SER A 5 -6.72 -10.05 -5.81
C SER A 5 -7.31 -10.89 -4.69
N LYS A 6 -7.27 -12.20 -4.86
CA LYS A 6 -7.63 -13.14 -3.80
C LYS A 6 -6.50 -13.19 -2.76
N ALA A 7 -6.85 -13.26 -1.50
CA ALA A 7 -5.93 -13.63 -0.45
C ALA A 7 -5.88 -15.16 -0.31
N SER A 8 -4.87 -15.68 0.37
CA SER A 8 -4.82 -17.10 0.76
C SER A 8 -5.98 -17.48 1.69
N ASN A 9 -6.49 -16.54 2.48
CA ASN A 9 -7.70 -16.73 3.26
C ASN A 9 -8.93 -16.46 2.38
N PRO A 10 -9.87 -17.43 2.21
CA PRO A 10 -11.04 -17.28 1.35
C PRO A 10 -12.06 -16.23 1.84
N THR A 11 -11.98 -15.83 3.11
CA THR A 11 -12.83 -14.77 3.68
C THR A 11 -12.23 -13.37 3.52
N VAL A 12 -11.22 -13.20 2.64
CA VAL A 12 -10.54 -11.93 2.42
C VAL A 12 -10.38 -11.66 0.93
N LEU A 13 -10.79 -10.46 0.51
CA LEU A 13 -10.42 -9.89 -0.78
C LEU A 13 -9.45 -8.72 -0.56
N ARG A 14 -8.50 -8.55 -1.48
CA ARG A 14 -7.56 -7.43 -1.45
C ARG A 14 -7.83 -6.49 -2.61
N LEU A 15 -8.14 -5.26 -2.27
CA LEU A 15 -8.19 -4.15 -3.21
C LEU A 15 -6.84 -3.43 -3.24
N HIS A 16 -6.35 -3.13 -4.43
CA HIS A 16 -5.18 -2.30 -4.67
C HIS A 16 -5.60 -1.06 -5.44
N THR A 17 -5.07 0.09 -5.09
CA THR A 17 -5.37 1.37 -5.75
C THR A 17 -4.12 2.23 -5.89
N SER A 18 -4.13 3.14 -6.87
CA SER A 18 -3.13 4.20 -6.99
C SER A 18 -3.45 5.43 -6.13
N LEU A 19 -4.62 5.46 -5.49
CA LEU A 19 -5.00 6.51 -4.55
C LEU A 19 -4.45 6.19 -3.16
N GLU A 20 -3.88 7.17 -2.49
CA GLU A 20 -3.50 7.06 -1.08
C GLU A 20 -4.77 7.11 -0.24
N LEU A 21 -5.07 6.00 0.47
CA LEU A 21 -6.28 5.85 1.27
C LEU A 21 -6.09 6.28 2.72
N THR A 22 -4.91 6.00 3.28
CA THR A 22 -4.56 6.36 4.65
C THR A 22 -3.05 6.46 4.83
N GLN A 23 -2.60 7.24 5.81
CA GLN A 23 -1.20 7.30 6.26
C GLN A 23 -0.96 6.47 7.52
N ALA A 24 -2.02 5.94 8.12
CA ALA A 24 -1.94 5.00 9.24
C ALA A 24 -1.51 3.61 8.76
N THR A 25 -1.10 2.76 9.68
CA THR A 25 -0.72 1.37 9.38
C THR A 25 -1.93 0.58 8.89
N ILE A 26 -3.03 0.67 9.64
CA ILE A 26 -4.34 0.12 9.30
C ILE A 26 -5.38 1.07 9.86
N GLU A 27 -6.37 1.39 9.06
CA GLU A 27 -7.54 2.13 9.49
C GLU A 27 -8.78 1.31 9.17
N THR A 28 -9.50 0.86 10.19
CA THR A 28 -10.76 0.13 10.02
C THR A 28 -11.88 1.14 9.83
N CYS A 29 -12.56 1.10 8.69
CA CYS A 29 -13.72 1.94 8.43
C CYS A 29 -14.92 1.42 9.22
N PRO A 30 -15.45 2.18 10.19
CA PRO A 30 -16.71 1.85 10.85
C PRO A 30 -17.88 2.13 9.88
N PRO A 31 -18.96 1.34 9.94
CA PRO A 31 -20.10 1.46 9.04
C PRO A 31 -20.90 2.77 9.12
N SER A 32 -20.55 3.69 10.00
CA SER A 32 -21.43 4.77 10.45
C SER A 32 -21.21 6.16 9.85
N THR A 33 -20.19 6.38 9.00
CA THR A 33 -19.97 7.71 8.42
C THR A 33 -19.38 7.61 7.01
N PRO A 34 -20.14 7.92 5.94
CA PRO A 34 -19.63 7.89 4.58
C PRO A 34 -18.60 9.03 4.40
N ARG A 35 -17.33 8.73 4.56
CA ARG A 35 -16.21 9.68 4.37
C ARG A 35 -15.28 9.29 3.23
N HIS A 36 -15.43 8.06 2.71
CA HIS A 36 -14.52 7.52 1.72
C HIS A 36 -15.31 6.83 0.61
N PRO A 37 -14.89 6.89 -0.67
CA PRO A 37 -15.57 6.16 -1.75
C PRO A 37 -15.67 4.66 -1.50
N LEU A 38 -14.82 4.09 -0.62
CA LEU A 38 -14.89 2.67 -0.22
C LEU A 38 -15.97 2.35 0.80
N ASP A 39 -16.58 3.33 1.48
CA ASP A 39 -17.63 3.07 2.47
C ASP A 39 -18.86 2.39 1.82
N ARG A 40 -19.12 2.68 0.55
CA ARG A 40 -20.15 1.99 -0.23
C ARG A 40 -19.93 0.48 -0.39
N LEU A 41 -18.68 0.02 -0.28
CA LEU A 41 -18.38 -1.40 -0.30
C LEU A 41 -18.97 -2.11 0.94
N LEU A 42 -19.16 -1.40 2.06
CA LEU A 42 -19.82 -1.95 3.26
C LEU A 42 -21.32 -2.16 3.08
N GLU A 43 -21.94 -1.55 2.06
CA GLU A 43 -23.33 -1.77 1.71
C GLU A 43 -23.54 -3.11 0.96
N ILE A 44 -22.46 -3.72 0.44
CA ILE A 44 -22.51 -5.00 -0.25
C ILE A 44 -22.74 -6.13 0.77
N PRO A 45 -23.83 -6.91 0.63
CA PRO A 45 -24.11 -8.02 1.53
C PRO A 45 -22.95 -9.01 1.56
N GLY A 46 -22.50 -9.39 2.75
CA GLY A 46 -21.39 -10.32 2.94
C GLY A 46 -20.04 -9.65 3.19
N ILE A 47 -19.88 -8.33 3.06
CA ILE A 47 -18.72 -7.61 3.55
C ILE A 47 -18.95 -7.22 5.01
N ARG A 48 -18.06 -7.68 5.89
CA ARG A 48 -18.10 -7.43 7.33
C ARG A 48 -17.40 -6.12 7.71
N SER A 49 -16.23 -5.88 7.16
CA SER A 49 -15.40 -4.71 7.47
C SER A 49 -14.39 -4.47 6.37
N ILE A 50 -13.85 -3.25 6.33
CA ILE A 50 -12.78 -2.84 5.43
C ILE A 50 -11.63 -2.31 6.27
N ASP A 51 -10.44 -2.87 6.08
CA ASP A 51 -9.21 -2.38 6.68
C ASP A 51 -8.44 -1.63 5.60
N LEU A 52 -8.27 -0.33 5.76
CA LEU A 52 -7.53 0.52 4.82
C LEU A 52 -6.03 0.38 5.04
N HIS A 53 -5.31 0.32 3.93
CA HIS A 53 -3.86 0.45 3.85
C HIS A 53 -3.52 1.63 2.93
N ARG A 54 -2.28 2.05 2.90
CA ARG A 54 -1.87 3.24 2.17
C ARG A 54 -2.37 3.26 0.71
N TYR A 55 -2.15 2.20 -0.03
CA TYR A 55 -2.58 2.04 -1.43
C TYR A 55 -3.40 0.77 -1.65
N GLY A 56 -4.33 0.51 -0.74
CA GLY A 56 -5.21 -0.62 -0.86
C GLY A 56 -6.13 -0.80 0.33
N ALA A 57 -6.97 -1.82 0.23
CA ALA A 57 -7.86 -2.20 1.31
C ALA A 57 -7.98 -3.73 1.41
N ARG A 58 -8.22 -4.21 2.60
CA ARG A 58 -8.58 -5.58 2.89
C ARG A 58 -10.07 -5.61 3.19
N LEU A 59 -10.83 -6.31 2.35
CA LEU A 59 -12.26 -6.54 2.54
C LEU A 59 -12.41 -7.85 3.30
N ASN A 60 -12.92 -7.79 4.51
CA ASN A 60 -13.19 -8.96 5.35
C ASN A 60 -14.63 -9.42 5.11
N LEU A 61 -14.80 -10.67 4.69
CA LEU A 61 -16.10 -11.23 4.35
C LEU A 61 -16.71 -11.93 5.56
N LEU A 62 -18.04 -11.96 5.60
CA LEU A 62 -18.78 -12.77 6.56
C LEU A 62 -18.58 -14.27 6.26
N PRO A 63 -18.45 -15.11 7.29
CA PRO A 63 -18.40 -16.56 7.10
C PRO A 63 -19.65 -17.06 6.33
N GLY A 64 -19.43 -17.93 5.34
CA GLY A 64 -20.51 -18.47 4.52
C GLY A 64 -20.97 -17.59 3.35
N SER A 65 -20.42 -16.39 3.19
CA SER A 65 -20.68 -15.56 2.01
C SER A 65 -20.05 -16.20 0.76
N ASP A 66 -20.67 -15.96 -0.41
CA ASP A 66 -20.09 -16.34 -1.69
C ASP A 66 -19.06 -15.30 -2.14
N PRO A 67 -17.73 -15.60 -2.11
CA PRO A 67 -16.70 -14.65 -2.51
C PRO A 67 -16.76 -14.26 -3.99
N HIS A 68 -17.34 -15.11 -4.86
CA HIS A 68 -17.46 -14.83 -6.28
C HIS A 68 -18.57 -13.81 -6.56
N ALA A 69 -19.74 -13.96 -5.89
CA ALA A 69 -20.81 -12.99 -5.98
C ALA A 69 -20.34 -11.62 -5.46
N ILE A 70 -19.72 -11.58 -4.28
CA ILE A 70 -19.19 -10.35 -3.68
C ILE A 70 -18.11 -9.71 -4.60
N THR A 71 -17.21 -10.52 -5.17
CA THR A 71 -16.18 -9.99 -6.09
C THR A 71 -16.82 -9.29 -7.29
N ARG A 72 -17.88 -9.86 -7.84
CA ARG A 72 -18.58 -9.25 -8.97
C ARG A 72 -19.23 -7.91 -8.58
N GLU A 73 -19.95 -7.84 -7.47
CA GLU A 73 -20.58 -6.61 -6.98
C GLU A 73 -19.53 -5.53 -6.66
N VAL A 74 -18.42 -5.91 -6.02
CA VAL A 74 -17.29 -5.01 -5.78
C VAL A 74 -16.72 -4.46 -7.11
N CYS A 75 -16.50 -5.33 -8.10
CA CYS A 75 -16.01 -4.90 -9.41
C CYS A 75 -16.98 -3.93 -10.10
N GLU A 76 -18.28 -4.20 -10.09
CA GLU A 76 -19.30 -3.34 -10.67
C GLU A 76 -19.32 -1.96 -10.01
N LEU A 77 -19.24 -1.91 -8.69
CA LEU A 77 -19.16 -0.66 -7.95
C LEU A 77 -17.88 0.11 -8.27
N LEU A 78 -16.72 -0.54 -8.26
CA LEU A 78 -15.44 0.11 -8.52
C LEU A 78 -15.32 0.60 -9.97
N VAL A 79 -15.86 -0.13 -10.95
CA VAL A 79 -15.94 0.34 -12.34
C VAL A 79 -16.77 1.60 -12.44
N LYS A 80 -17.89 1.65 -11.75
CA LYS A 80 -18.78 2.82 -11.72
C LYS A 80 -18.12 4.05 -11.11
N GLU A 81 -17.40 3.87 -10.00
CA GLU A 81 -16.81 4.97 -9.23
C GLU A 81 -15.39 5.35 -9.74
N TRP A 82 -14.60 4.40 -10.20
CA TRP A 82 -13.17 4.59 -10.51
C TRP A 82 -12.74 4.13 -11.91
N GLY A 83 -13.67 3.67 -12.73
CA GLY A 83 -13.36 3.17 -14.07
C GLY A 83 -12.76 1.76 -14.08
N GLY A 84 -12.10 1.41 -15.19
CA GLY A 84 -11.60 0.04 -15.42
C GLY A 84 -10.52 -0.43 -14.47
N ALA A 85 -10.45 -1.75 -14.26
CA ALA A 85 -9.41 -2.40 -13.47
C ALA A 85 -8.06 -2.43 -14.20
N SER A 86 -6.97 -2.44 -13.42
CA SER A 86 -5.61 -2.65 -13.91
C SER A 86 -5.22 -4.12 -13.84
N SER A 87 -4.54 -4.61 -14.88
CA SER A 87 -3.90 -5.93 -14.88
C SER A 87 -2.44 -5.89 -14.42
N LYS A 88 -1.91 -4.71 -14.04
CA LYS A 88 -0.52 -4.51 -13.62
C LYS A 88 -0.17 -5.45 -12.45
N ARG A 89 1.00 -6.09 -12.53
CA ARG A 89 1.57 -6.88 -11.45
C ARG A 89 2.46 -5.98 -10.58
N ALA A 90 2.61 -6.37 -9.31
CA ALA A 90 3.56 -5.72 -8.43
C ALA A 90 4.99 -5.92 -8.95
N ASP A 91 5.76 -4.84 -8.98
CA ASP A 91 7.19 -4.91 -9.20
C ASP A 91 7.89 -5.54 -7.98
N PRO A 92 9.01 -6.25 -8.19
CA PRO A 92 9.82 -6.74 -7.06
C PRO A 92 10.36 -5.56 -6.24
N ALA A 93 10.59 -5.81 -4.96
CA ALA A 93 11.25 -4.82 -4.12
C ALA A 93 12.68 -4.57 -4.58
N ARG A 94 13.20 -3.38 -4.25
CA ARG A 94 14.58 -2.99 -4.54
C ARG A 94 15.33 -2.54 -3.30
N THR A 95 16.64 -2.69 -3.36
CA THR A 95 17.56 -2.30 -2.28
C THR A 95 18.39 -1.11 -2.72
N PHE A 96 18.57 -0.13 -1.83
CA PHE A 96 19.36 1.07 -2.03
C PHE A 96 20.38 1.19 -0.91
N ALA A 97 21.61 1.61 -1.24
CA ALA A 97 22.61 1.88 -0.24
C ALA A 97 22.27 3.17 0.53
N VAL A 98 22.44 3.14 1.85
CA VAL A 98 22.23 4.29 2.73
C VAL A 98 23.23 4.28 3.88
N PRO A 99 23.64 5.44 4.42
CA PRO A 99 24.64 5.52 5.50
C PRO A 99 24.04 5.23 6.88
N TYR A 100 23.17 4.24 6.98
CA TYR A 100 22.54 3.84 8.23
C TYR A 100 23.39 2.78 8.95
N ARG A 101 23.51 2.90 10.26
CA ARG A 101 24.30 1.98 11.11
C ARG A 101 23.52 1.45 12.33
N GLY A 102 22.23 1.79 12.43
CA GLY A 102 21.36 1.36 13.54
C GLY A 102 20.82 -0.07 13.41
N SER A 103 19.96 -0.45 14.31
CA SER A 103 19.24 -1.73 14.26
C SER A 103 18.26 -1.77 13.10
N ARG A 104 17.91 -2.99 12.66
CA ARG A 104 16.89 -3.22 11.65
C ARG A 104 15.56 -2.61 12.07
N LEU A 105 14.99 -1.78 11.20
CA LEU A 105 13.68 -1.15 11.38
C LEU A 105 12.78 -1.51 10.19
N VAL A 106 11.53 -1.82 10.47
CA VAL A 106 10.51 -2.11 9.45
C VAL A 106 9.41 -1.06 9.57
N ALA A 107 9.01 -0.49 8.46
CA ALA A 107 7.86 0.41 8.37
C ALA A 107 6.96 0.01 7.20
N GLU A 108 5.67 -0.07 7.46
CA GLU A 108 4.61 -0.32 6.48
C GLU A 108 3.68 0.90 6.35
N SER A 109 4.01 1.98 7.05
CA SER A 109 3.27 3.24 7.02
C SER A 109 4.13 4.40 7.53
N LEU A 110 3.67 5.63 7.25
CA LEU A 110 4.29 6.83 7.80
C LEU A 110 4.27 6.84 9.33
N GLN A 111 3.22 6.29 9.94
CA GLN A 111 3.10 6.18 11.40
C GLN A 111 4.19 5.25 11.97
N MET A 112 4.43 4.09 11.35
CA MET A 112 5.48 3.15 11.77
C MET A 112 6.89 3.70 11.52
N ALA A 113 7.09 4.55 10.52
CA ALA A 113 8.36 5.22 10.28
C ALA A 113 8.80 6.08 11.48
N GLY A 114 7.85 6.54 12.30
CA GLY A 114 8.10 7.26 13.53
C GLY A 114 8.96 8.50 13.34
N SER A 115 10.03 8.63 14.12
CA SER A 115 11.00 9.72 14.02
C SER A 115 12.20 9.41 13.11
N GLN A 116 12.26 8.23 12.47
CA GLN A 116 13.40 7.83 11.63
C GLN A 116 13.36 8.61 10.29
N PRO A 117 14.33 9.51 10.03
CA PRO A 117 14.23 10.42 8.87
C PRO A 117 14.17 9.69 7.52
N ILE A 118 15.05 8.71 7.29
CA ILE A 118 15.11 7.94 6.03
C ILE A 118 13.75 7.29 5.72
N LEU A 119 13.15 6.64 6.72
CA LEU A 119 11.85 5.98 6.54
C LEU A 119 10.74 7.00 6.29
N ARG A 120 10.71 8.10 7.03
CA ARG A 120 9.70 9.15 6.85
C ARG A 120 9.75 9.76 5.45
N GLU A 121 10.94 10.07 4.97
CA GLU A 121 11.12 10.66 3.64
C GLU A 121 10.73 9.67 2.54
N LEU A 122 11.08 8.39 2.67
CA LEU A 122 10.65 7.34 1.76
C LEU A 122 9.12 7.21 1.70
N PHE A 123 8.43 7.33 2.84
CA PHE A 123 6.97 7.37 2.86
C PHE A 123 6.38 8.69 2.33
N GLY A 124 7.19 9.71 2.08
CA GLY A 124 6.82 10.88 1.28
C GLY A 124 6.73 10.58 -0.22
N VAL A 125 7.42 9.55 -0.70
CA VAL A 125 7.40 9.15 -2.12
C VAL A 125 6.11 8.40 -2.43
N PRO A 126 5.32 8.84 -3.44
CA PRO A 126 4.12 8.13 -3.87
C PRO A 126 4.43 6.69 -4.28
N GLY A 127 3.59 5.76 -3.86
CA GLY A 127 3.72 4.35 -4.21
C GLY A 127 4.52 3.49 -3.23
N VAL A 128 5.33 4.05 -2.34
CA VAL A 128 6.04 3.29 -1.30
C VAL A 128 5.05 2.76 -0.27
N VAL A 129 5.04 1.44 -0.05
CA VAL A 129 4.14 0.76 0.91
C VAL A 129 4.88 0.04 2.03
N GLU A 130 6.17 -0.23 1.86
CA GLU A 130 7.00 -0.84 2.89
C GLU A 130 8.45 -0.43 2.68
N ALA A 131 9.15 -0.19 3.78
CA ALA A 131 10.58 0.03 3.78
C ALA A 131 11.21 -0.70 4.96
N ILE A 132 12.32 -1.41 4.71
CA ILE A 132 13.11 -2.09 5.73
C ILE A 132 14.49 -1.46 5.72
N LEU A 133 14.83 -0.77 6.81
CA LEU A 133 16.12 -0.11 7.00
C LEU A 133 17.04 -1.02 7.77
N GLU A 134 18.19 -1.33 7.20
CA GLU A 134 19.23 -2.16 7.78
C GLU A 134 20.59 -1.47 7.67
N PRO A 135 21.62 -1.88 8.43
CA PRO A 135 22.95 -1.27 8.32
C PRO A 135 23.46 -1.28 6.88
N GLY A 136 23.74 -0.10 6.35
CA GLY A 136 24.27 0.11 5.01
C GLY A 136 23.22 0.12 3.87
N HIS A 137 21.99 -0.27 4.09
CA HIS A 137 20.99 -0.32 3.02
C HIS A 137 19.55 -0.17 3.49
N VAL A 138 18.69 0.21 2.55
CA VAL A 138 17.23 0.19 2.72
C VAL A 138 16.59 -0.63 1.61
N TRP A 139 15.71 -1.53 1.99
CA TRP A 139 14.89 -2.31 1.09
C TRP A 139 13.52 -1.64 0.98
N VAL A 140 13.03 -1.40 -0.25
CA VAL A 140 11.80 -0.65 -0.52
C VAL A 140 10.88 -1.47 -1.39
N ARG A 141 9.61 -1.53 -1.03
CA ARG A 141 8.53 -2.15 -1.80
C ARG A 141 7.50 -1.13 -2.23
N LEU A 142 7.07 -1.23 -3.49
CA LEU A 142 6.01 -0.42 -4.04
C LEU A 142 4.64 -1.11 -3.95
N GLY A 143 3.60 -0.30 -3.90
CA GLY A 143 2.23 -0.76 -4.10
C GLY A 143 2.04 -1.34 -5.50
N ARG A 144 1.14 -2.31 -5.63
CA ARG A 144 0.94 -3.12 -6.84
C ARG A 144 0.75 -2.32 -8.13
N LEU A 145 0.19 -1.12 -8.06
CA LEU A 145 -0.13 -0.29 -9.23
C LEU A 145 0.98 0.72 -9.59
N PHE A 146 2.07 0.71 -8.86
CA PHE A 146 3.25 1.53 -9.13
C PHE A 146 4.36 0.69 -9.75
N SER A 147 5.24 1.33 -10.52
CA SER A 147 6.43 0.69 -11.10
C SER A 147 7.70 1.45 -10.74
N TRP A 148 8.81 0.73 -10.73
CA TRP A 148 10.11 1.34 -10.50
C TRP A 148 10.48 2.36 -11.58
N THR A 149 10.02 2.17 -12.81
CA THR A 149 10.22 3.16 -13.88
C THR A 149 9.59 4.52 -13.60
N GLU A 150 8.54 4.55 -12.77
CA GLU A 150 7.83 5.77 -12.37
C GLU A 150 8.38 6.39 -11.08
N VAL A 151 8.90 5.57 -10.16
CA VAL A 151 9.14 5.96 -8.76
C VAL A 151 10.63 5.96 -8.38
N GLU A 152 11.49 5.23 -9.11
CA GLU A 152 12.88 5.03 -8.72
C GLU A 152 13.68 6.34 -8.59
N GLU A 153 13.46 7.28 -9.50
CA GLU A 153 14.16 8.57 -9.46
C GLU A 153 13.81 9.37 -8.21
N ASP A 154 12.52 9.36 -7.80
CA ASP A 154 12.08 10.04 -6.59
C ASP A 154 12.65 9.39 -5.34
N VAL A 155 12.69 8.03 -5.29
CA VAL A 155 13.35 7.30 -4.20
C VAL A 155 14.83 7.63 -4.13
N ARG A 156 15.56 7.63 -5.27
CA ARG A 156 16.98 7.98 -5.30
C ARG A 156 17.24 9.42 -4.88
N ARG A 157 16.41 10.35 -5.35
CA ARG A 157 16.50 11.78 -4.97
C ARG A 157 16.28 11.95 -3.47
N THR A 158 15.31 11.27 -2.91
CA THR A 158 15.01 11.26 -1.48
C THR A 158 16.20 10.74 -0.66
N LEU A 159 16.79 9.62 -1.08
CA LEU A 159 17.93 9.02 -0.38
C LEU A 159 19.26 9.76 -0.63
N GLY A 160 19.38 10.53 -1.71
CA GLY A 160 20.52 11.39 -2.05
C GLY A 160 20.40 12.84 -1.59
N ALA A 161 19.34 13.23 -0.88
CA ALA A 161 19.15 14.59 -0.37
C ALA A 161 20.29 14.99 0.60
N PRO A 162 20.66 16.29 0.66
CA PRO A 162 21.76 16.75 1.51
C PRO A 162 21.50 16.37 2.98
N GLY A 163 22.36 15.51 3.51
CA GLY A 163 22.21 14.83 4.81
C GLY A 163 22.45 13.32 4.71
N TYR A 164 22.33 12.74 3.52
CA TYR A 164 22.72 11.36 3.24
C TYR A 164 23.90 11.38 2.26
N PRO A 165 25.11 10.97 2.67
CA PRO A 165 26.26 10.96 1.78
C PRO A 165 26.01 10.06 0.57
N GLU A 166 26.55 10.48 -0.56
CA GLU A 166 26.46 9.78 -1.84
C GLU A 166 26.67 8.27 -1.71
N THR A 167 25.86 7.53 -2.46
CA THR A 167 25.90 6.08 -2.61
C THR A 167 27.34 5.57 -2.65
N ILE A 168 27.75 4.81 -1.68
CA ILE A 168 29.01 4.04 -1.76
C ILE A 168 28.82 3.08 -2.95
N LYS A 169 29.43 3.42 -4.09
CA LYS A 169 29.59 2.45 -5.17
C LYS A 169 30.45 1.31 -4.65
N PRO A 170 30.11 0.05 -4.96
CA PRO A 170 30.91 -1.10 -4.61
C PRO A 170 32.30 -1.05 -5.20
#